data_b2a4c0a865ece046c3df6937525ccc9a
#
_entry.id   b2a4c0a865ece046c3df6937525ccc9a
#
_cell.length_a   1.000
_cell.length_b   1.000
_cell.length_c   1.000
_cell.angle_alpha   90.00
_cell.angle_beta   90.00
_cell.angle_gamma   90.00
#
_symmetry.space_group_name_H-M   'P 1'
#
loop_
_entity.id
_entity.type
_entity.pdbx_description
1 polymer ?
#
loop_
_entity_poly.entity_id
_entity_poly.type
_entity_poly.pdbx_seq_one_letter_code
_entity_poly.pdbx_strand_id
1 'polypeptide(L)'
;MAIPEREVLCRLRGKMKDSLYEETDDGQLVRRYADPVAVGDEVRITVLGEEGVLEEILPRRTKLSRLLPKPHDGTPDIEQIIVANIDQVVIVASVEQPRLNLRFIDRLMVLAEFGGVKPILCINKADLLRGAERAKLSELLTRVYKPLGATWHMMSATEGENIDALRDVLAGQFSVFAGSSGVGKSSILNALHPEFDIR
;
A
#
# COMPACT_ATOMS: atom_id res chain seq x y z
N MET A 1 -2.91 15.20 -11.93
CA MET A 1 -4.11 14.41 -12.24
C MET A 1 -5.30 15.14 -11.63
N ALA A 2 -6.28 15.56 -12.40
CA ALA A 2 -7.43 16.25 -11.85
C ALA A 2 -8.25 15.25 -11.01
N ILE A 3 -8.49 15.58 -9.75
CA ILE A 3 -9.45 14.85 -8.91
C ILE A 3 -10.81 15.05 -9.58
N PRO A 4 -11.60 14.00 -9.79
CA PRO A 4 -12.91 14.15 -10.42
C PRO A 4 -13.76 15.10 -9.56
N GLU A 5 -14.32 16.12 -10.19
CA GLU A 5 -15.19 17.09 -9.54
C GLU A 5 -16.52 16.51 -9.04
N ARG A 6 -16.79 15.23 -9.35
CA ARG A 6 -18.05 14.57 -9.02
C ARG A 6 -17.86 13.10 -8.68
N GLU A 7 -18.44 12.69 -7.56
CA GLU A 7 -18.62 11.28 -7.21
C GLU A 7 -19.82 10.71 -7.96
N VAL A 8 -19.67 9.51 -8.52
CA VAL A 8 -20.72 8.79 -9.23
C VAL A 8 -20.83 7.39 -8.67
N LEU A 9 -21.99 7.05 -8.13
CA LEU A 9 -22.28 5.69 -7.67
C LEU A 9 -22.45 4.78 -8.88
N CYS A 10 -21.55 3.79 -9.04
CA CYS A 10 -21.54 2.91 -10.18
C CYS A 10 -21.97 1.48 -9.84
N ARG A 11 -22.74 0.87 -10.73
CA ARG A 11 -23.06 -0.56 -10.70
C ARG A 11 -22.07 -1.33 -11.57
N LEU A 12 -21.67 -2.50 -11.12
CA LEU A 12 -20.81 -3.40 -11.89
C LEU A 12 -21.64 -4.08 -13.01
N ARG A 13 -21.10 -4.12 -14.22
CA ARG A 13 -21.66 -4.92 -15.31
C ARG A 13 -21.44 -6.42 -15.06
N GLY A 14 -22.40 -7.27 -15.41
CA GLY A 14 -22.31 -8.72 -15.18
C GLY A 14 -21.03 -9.36 -15.74
N LYS A 15 -20.60 -8.94 -16.93
CA LYS A 15 -19.35 -9.40 -17.58
C LYS A 15 -18.07 -9.10 -16.79
N MET A 16 -18.09 -8.17 -15.84
CA MET A 16 -16.91 -7.89 -15.00
C MET A 16 -16.62 -9.00 -14.00
N LYS A 17 -17.57 -9.89 -13.75
CA LYS A 17 -17.29 -11.10 -12.96
C LYS A 17 -16.39 -12.08 -13.73
N ASP A 18 -16.36 -12.00 -15.05
CA ASP A 18 -15.51 -12.85 -15.87
C ASP A 18 -14.02 -12.50 -15.69
N SER A 19 -13.71 -11.22 -15.36
CA SER A 19 -12.35 -10.78 -15.06
C SER A 19 -11.75 -11.40 -13.77
N LEU A 20 -12.56 -12.09 -12.96
CA LEU A 20 -12.09 -12.84 -11.81
C LEU A 20 -11.40 -14.15 -12.18
N TYR A 21 -11.58 -14.60 -13.40
CA TYR A 21 -11.11 -15.90 -13.88
C TYR A 21 -10.05 -15.73 -14.95
N GLU A 22 -9.08 -16.64 -14.93
CA GLU A 22 -8.09 -16.81 -16.00
C GLU A 22 -8.28 -18.20 -16.63
N GLU A 23 -8.12 -18.26 -17.94
CA GLU A 23 -8.10 -19.52 -18.67
C GLU A 23 -6.71 -20.16 -18.53
N THR A 24 -6.67 -21.41 -18.09
CA THR A 24 -5.44 -22.21 -17.97
C THR A 24 -5.08 -22.81 -19.33
N ASP A 25 -3.85 -23.31 -19.48
CA ASP A 25 -3.34 -23.90 -20.74
C ASP A 25 -4.19 -25.07 -21.24
N ASP A 26 -4.95 -25.72 -20.36
CA ASP A 26 -5.90 -26.81 -20.67
C ASP A 26 -7.34 -26.31 -20.89
N GLY A 27 -7.55 -25.00 -21.00
CA GLY A 27 -8.85 -24.38 -21.31
C GLY A 27 -9.83 -24.29 -20.13
N GLN A 28 -9.37 -24.55 -18.90
CA GLN A 28 -10.23 -24.41 -17.72
C GLN A 28 -10.23 -22.96 -17.20
N LEU A 29 -11.41 -22.46 -16.81
CA LEU A 29 -11.54 -21.18 -16.12
C LEU A 29 -11.27 -21.36 -14.64
N VAL A 30 -10.19 -20.77 -14.15
CA VAL A 30 -9.79 -20.80 -12.74
C VAL A 30 -9.90 -19.41 -12.14
N ARG A 31 -10.56 -19.30 -10.98
CA ARG A 31 -10.65 -18.04 -10.26
C ARG A 31 -9.28 -17.63 -9.75
N ARG A 32 -8.83 -16.42 -10.13
CA ARG A 32 -7.54 -15.85 -9.75
C ARG A 32 -7.65 -14.65 -8.83
N TYR A 33 -8.73 -13.88 -8.93
CA TYR A 33 -8.90 -12.65 -8.17
C TYR A 33 -10.09 -12.73 -7.21
N ALA A 34 -9.94 -12.12 -6.04
CA ALA A 34 -11.00 -12.04 -5.03
C ALA A 34 -12.13 -11.13 -5.46
N ASP A 35 -11.77 -9.93 -5.91
CA ASP A 35 -12.67 -8.86 -6.29
C ASP A 35 -12.30 -8.31 -7.67
N PRO A 36 -13.27 -7.91 -8.51
CA PRO A 36 -12.98 -7.40 -9.85
C PRO A 36 -12.38 -5.99 -9.78
N VAL A 37 -12.75 -5.18 -8.80
CA VAL A 37 -12.37 -3.77 -8.66
C VAL A 37 -11.64 -3.57 -7.35
N ALA A 38 -10.59 -2.77 -7.37
CA ALA A 38 -9.85 -2.35 -6.18
C ALA A 38 -9.79 -0.82 -6.08
N VAL A 39 -9.52 -0.31 -4.90
CA VAL A 39 -9.25 1.11 -4.69
C VAL A 39 -8.06 1.53 -5.57
N GLY A 40 -8.19 2.66 -6.26
CA GLY A 40 -7.15 3.18 -7.17
C GLY A 40 -7.23 2.65 -8.60
N ASP A 41 -8.17 1.75 -8.92
CA ASP A 41 -8.38 1.34 -10.30
C ASP A 41 -8.86 2.52 -11.17
N GLU A 42 -8.25 2.67 -12.31
CA GLU A 42 -8.75 3.54 -13.38
C GLU A 42 -9.82 2.78 -14.15
N VAL A 43 -10.98 3.40 -14.31
CA VAL A 43 -12.15 2.73 -14.87
C VAL A 43 -12.82 3.58 -15.95
N ARG A 44 -13.45 2.91 -16.91
CA ARG A 44 -14.36 3.55 -17.84
C ARG A 44 -15.79 3.35 -17.36
N ILE A 45 -16.53 4.44 -17.24
CA ILE A 45 -17.93 4.41 -16.82
C ILE A 45 -18.84 5.04 -17.87
N THR A 46 -20.08 4.55 -17.97
CA THR A 46 -21.18 5.22 -18.65
C THR A 46 -22.09 5.85 -17.61
N VAL A 47 -22.24 7.18 -17.66
CA VAL A 47 -23.09 7.92 -16.72
C VAL A 47 -24.52 7.93 -17.24
N LEU A 48 -25.48 7.50 -16.39
CA LEU A 48 -26.92 7.44 -16.66
C LEU A 48 -27.65 8.26 -15.59
N GLY A 49 -27.82 9.56 -15.82
CA GLY A 49 -28.38 10.49 -14.83
C GLY A 49 -27.44 10.69 -13.64
N GLU A 50 -27.85 10.27 -12.46
CA GLU A 50 -27.05 10.37 -11.22
C GLU A 50 -26.21 9.12 -10.93
N GLU A 51 -26.50 8.00 -11.58
CA GLU A 51 -25.77 6.75 -11.43
C GLU A 51 -24.86 6.49 -12.64
N GLY A 52 -23.89 5.58 -12.45
CA GLY A 52 -23.00 5.10 -13.51
C GLY A 52 -23.02 3.59 -13.64
N VAL A 53 -22.61 3.11 -14.81
CA VAL A 53 -22.30 1.71 -15.05
C VAL A 53 -20.82 1.60 -15.33
N LEU A 54 -20.11 0.77 -14.56
CA LEU A 54 -18.72 0.46 -14.78
C LEU A 54 -18.61 -0.52 -15.96
N GLU A 55 -17.97 -0.04 -17.02
CA GLU A 55 -17.85 -0.78 -18.29
C GLU A 55 -16.56 -1.58 -18.39
N GLU A 56 -15.46 -1.01 -17.88
CA GLU A 56 -14.13 -1.57 -18.03
C GLU A 56 -13.20 -1.08 -16.90
N ILE A 57 -12.29 -1.96 -16.47
CA ILE A 57 -11.14 -1.61 -15.63
C ILE A 57 -9.93 -1.51 -16.55
N LEU A 58 -9.26 -0.36 -16.51
CA LEU A 58 -8.06 -0.14 -17.31
C LEU A 58 -6.87 -0.93 -16.74
N PRO A 59 -5.85 -1.23 -17.54
CA PRO A 59 -4.66 -1.94 -17.08
C PRO A 59 -4.01 -1.25 -15.90
N ARG A 60 -3.77 -1.99 -14.84
CA ARG A 60 -3.08 -1.51 -13.64
C ARG A 60 -1.59 -1.32 -13.93
N ARG A 61 -1.04 -0.16 -13.59
CA ARG A 61 0.40 0.13 -13.68
C ARG A 61 1.17 -0.52 -12.54
N THR A 62 0.60 -0.43 -11.34
CA THR A 62 1.14 -0.96 -10.08
C THR A 62 0.01 -1.52 -9.24
N LYS A 63 0.32 -2.41 -8.31
CA LYS A 63 -0.66 -2.94 -7.36
C LYS A 63 0.01 -3.33 -6.04
N LEU A 64 -0.72 -3.24 -4.96
CA LEU A 64 -0.37 -3.91 -3.71
C LEU A 64 -1.42 -4.99 -3.45
N SER A 65 -1.00 -6.23 -3.35
CA SER A 65 -1.90 -7.37 -3.27
C SER A 65 -1.41 -8.41 -2.27
N ARG A 66 -2.28 -9.33 -1.93
CA ARG A 66 -1.96 -10.50 -1.10
C ARG A 66 -2.69 -11.73 -1.61
N LEU A 67 -2.15 -12.89 -1.36
CA LEU A 67 -2.88 -14.14 -1.53
C LEU A 67 -3.84 -14.34 -0.35
N LEU A 68 -5.05 -14.78 -0.68
CA LEU A 68 -6.01 -15.21 0.35
C LEU A 68 -5.59 -16.56 0.93
N PRO A 69 -5.85 -16.79 2.22
CA PRO A 69 -5.65 -18.11 2.83
C PRO A 69 -6.44 -19.18 2.07
N LYS A 70 -5.78 -20.29 1.75
CA LYS A 70 -6.43 -21.45 1.10
C LYS A 70 -7.28 -22.19 2.14
N PRO A 71 -8.53 -22.54 1.81
CA PRO A 71 -9.36 -23.33 2.72
C PRO A 71 -8.85 -24.77 2.89
N HIS A 72 -8.19 -25.35 1.86
CA HIS A 72 -7.56 -26.67 1.86
C HIS A 72 -6.56 -26.81 0.71
N ASP A 73 -5.74 -27.86 0.76
CA ASP A 73 -4.78 -28.16 -0.29
C ASP A 73 -5.49 -28.43 -1.63
N GLY A 74 -4.87 -27.98 -2.73
CA GLY A 74 -5.43 -28.09 -4.08
C GLY A 74 -6.36 -26.92 -4.47
N THR A 75 -6.69 -26.03 -3.56
CA THR A 75 -7.43 -24.79 -3.91
C THR A 75 -6.50 -23.84 -4.67
N PRO A 76 -6.96 -23.25 -5.80
CA PRO A 76 -6.18 -22.24 -6.51
C PRO A 76 -5.80 -21.06 -5.63
N ASP A 77 -4.64 -20.44 -5.91
CA ASP A 77 -4.26 -19.20 -5.30
C ASP A 77 -5.17 -18.07 -5.79
N ILE A 78 -5.82 -17.39 -4.85
CA ILE A 78 -6.69 -16.23 -5.13
C ILE A 78 -5.97 -14.98 -4.66
N GLU A 79 -5.67 -14.09 -5.60
CA GLU A 79 -5.07 -12.79 -5.33
C GLU A 79 -6.15 -11.79 -4.92
N GLN A 80 -5.96 -11.13 -3.79
CA GLN A 80 -6.74 -9.96 -3.38
C GLN A 80 -5.92 -8.70 -3.63
N ILE A 81 -6.36 -7.87 -4.54
CA ILE A 81 -5.74 -6.57 -4.79
C ILE A 81 -6.27 -5.61 -3.72
N ILE A 82 -5.38 -5.06 -2.93
CA ILE A 82 -5.71 -4.13 -1.83
C ILE A 82 -5.86 -2.72 -2.40
N VAL A 83 -4.92 -2.34 -3.27
CA VAL A 83 -4.91 -1.04 -3.94
C VAL A 83 -4.14 -1.13 -5.26
N ALA A 84 -4.56 -0.36 -6.26
CA ALA A 84 -3.94 -0.29 -7.58
C ALA A 84 -3.43 1.12 -7.89
N ASN A 85 -2.55 1.21 -8.90
CA ASN A 85 -2.06 2.45 -9.50
C ASN A 85 -1.42 3.44 -8.50
N ILE A 86 -0.82 2.91 -7.43
CA ILE A 86 -0.07 3.70 -6.45
C ILE A 86 1.37 3.92 -6.93
N ASP A 87 1.95 5.06 -6.58
CA ASP A 87 3.33 5.37 -6.92
C ASP A 87 4.30 4.81 -5.88
N GLN A 88 3.89 4.81 -4.61
CA GLN A 88 4.75 4.36 -3.52
C GLN A 88 3.99 3.81 -2.31
N VAL A 89 4.65 2.93 -1.56
CA VAL A 89 4.16 2.41 -0.28
C VAL A 89 5.05 2.88 0.85
N VAL A 90 4.47 3.56 1.84
CA VAL A 90 5.13 3.97 3.08
C VAL A 90 5.01 2.85 4.09
N ILE A 91 6.09 2.10 4.27
CA ILE A 91 6.18 0.99 5.23
C ILE A 91 6.53 1.59 6.58
N VAL A 92 5.55 1.64 7.48
CA VAL A 92 5.76 2.19 8.83
C VAL A 92 6.02 1.07 9.82
N ALA A 93 7.15 1.17 10.50
CA ALA A 93 7.50 0.36 11.66
C ALA A 93 7.84 1.27 12.83
N SER A 94 7.86 0.75 14.04
CA SER A 94 8.31 1.49 15.25
C SER A 94 9.52 0.82 15.86
N VAL A 95 10.34 1.59 16.52
CA VAL A 95 11.49 1.05 17.26
C VAL A 95 11.04 0.25 18.48
N GLU A 96 10.00 0.74 19.18
CA GLU A 96 9.36 0.11 20.34
C GLU A 96 7.85 0.35 20.32
N GLN A 97 7.09 -0.52 21.00
CA GLN A 97 5.65 -0.42 21.22
C GLN A 97 4.79 -0.23 19.93
N PRO A 98 4.78 -1.21 19.03
CA PRO A 98 5.40 -2.54 19.11
C PRO A 98 6.88 -2.51 18.76
N ARG A 99 7.62 -3.53 19.25
CA ARG A 99 9.04 -3.68 18.96
C ARG A 99 9.28 -3.88 17.46
N LEU A 100 10.39 -3.33 16.97
CA LEU A 100 10.79 -3.42 15.57
C LEU A 100 10.80 -4.87 15.06
N ASN A 101 10.04 -5.11 14.00
CA ASN A 101 9.92 -6.41 13.35
C ASN A 101 10.42 -6.34 11.91
N LEU A 102 11.69 -6.66 11.70
CA LEU A 102 12.32 -6.63 10.37
C LEU A 102 11.66 -7.62 9.41
N ARG A 103 11.22 -8.80 9.88
CA ARG A 103 10.53 -9.79 9.02
C ARG A 103 9.21 -9.25 8.45
N PHE A 104 8.54 -8.40 9.21
CA PHE A 104 7.31 -7.76 8.70
C PHE A 104 7.65 -6.71 7.63
N ILE A 105 8.72 -5.94 7.83
CA ILE A 105 9.24 -5.00 6.82
C ILE A 105 9.61 -5.77 5.55
N ASP A 106 10.39 -6.85 5.67
CA ASP A 106 10.83 -7.67 4.55
C ASP A 106 9.64 -8.19 3.71
N ARG A 107 8.55 -8.63 4.37
CA ARG A 107 7.34 -9.05 3.67
C ARG A 107 6.70 -7.93 2.87
N LEU A 108 6.62 -6.72 3.43
CA LEU A 108 6.07 -5.56 2.72
C LEU A 108 6.99 -5.10 1.58
N MET A 109 8.31 -5.22 1.75
CA MET A 109 9.29 -4.97 0.68
C MET A 109 9.08 -5.92 -0.49
N VAL A 110 8.91 -7.22 -0.23
CA VAL A 110 8.61 -8.22 -1.27
C VAL A 110 7.29 -7.91 -1.99
N LEU A 111 6.25 -7.51 -1.25
CA LEU A 111 4.96 -7.13 -1.86
C LEU A 111 5.09 -5.87 -2.73
N ALA A 112 5.88 -4.91 -2.30
CA ALA A 112 6.15 -3.69 -3.07
C ALA A 112 6.90 -4.01 -4.38
N GLU A 113 7.94 -4.82 -4.31
CA GLU A 113 8.71 -5.28 -5.47
C GLU A 113 7.83 -6.04 -6.46
N PHE A 114 7.05 -7.03 -5.97
CA PHE A 114 6.14 -7.80 -6.80
C PHE A 114 5.06 -6.94 -7.47
N GLY A 115 4.60 -5.89 -6.80
CA GLY A 115 3.59 -4.96 -7.30
C GLY A 115 4.13 -3.81 -8.15
N GLY A 116 5.46 -3.69 -8.33
CA GLY A 116 6.10 -2.58 -9.03
C GLY A 116 5.98 -1.24 -8.31
N VAL A 117 5.85 -1.25 -6.98
CA VAL A 117 5.61 -0.07 -6.14
C VAL A 117 6.89 0.34 -5.43
N LYS A 118 7.21 1.64 -5.43
CA LYS A 118 8.40 2.16 -4.73
C LYS A 118 8.24 2.09 -3.22
N PRO A 119 9.12 1.39 -2.48
CA PRO A 119 9.05 1.35 -1.02
C PRO A 119 9.73 2.56 -0.37
N ILE A 120 9.06 3.15 0.63
CA ILE A 120 9.60 4.15 1.56
C ILE A 120 9.50 3.55 2.96
N LEU A 121 10.62 3.42 3.66
CA LEU A 121 10.63 2.84 5.01
C LEU A 121 10.69 3.95 6.06
N CYS A 122 9.67 4.01 6.91
CA CYS A 122 9.57 4.95 8.03
C CYS A 122 9.69 4.21 9.36
N ILE A 123 10.75 4.46 10.11
CA ILE A 123 10.96 3.92 11.45
C ILE A 123 10.57 5.00 12.46
N ASN A 124 9.33 4.87 12.95
CA ASN A 124 8.73 5.83 13.87
C ASN A 124 9.15 5.58 15.33
N LYS A 125 8.87 6.57 16.18
CA LYS A 125 9.22 6.60 17.61
C LYS A 125 10.74 6.59 17.85
N ALA A 126 11.50 7.21 16.92
CA ALA A 126 12.96 7.27 16.99
C ALA A 126 13.47 8.07 18.21
N ASP A 127 12.62 8.90 18.82
CA ASP A 127 12.82 9.59 20.08
C ASP A 127 13.10 8.64 21.26
N LEU A 128 12.62 7.39 21.17
CA LEU A 128 12.87 6.35 22.17
C LEU A 128 14.29 5.74 22.09
N LEU A 129 15.00 5.94 20.97
CA LEU A 129 16.38 5.46 20.80
C LEU A 129 17.40 6.52 21.20
N ARG A 130 18.50 6.11 21.79
CA ARG A 130 19.58 7.00 22.21
C ARG A 130 20.94 6.55 21.67
N GLY A 131 21.77 7.53 21.30
CA GLY A 131 23.19 7.38 21.02
C GLY A 131 23.52 6.17 20.13
N ALA A 132 24.20 5.19 20.72
CA ALA A 132 24.72 4.04 20.00
C ALA A 132 23.63 3.12 19.38
N GLU A 133 22.43 3.04 19.96
CA GLU A 133 21.33 2.22 19.42
C GLU A 133 20.82 2.81 18.11
N ARG A 134 20.66 4.13 18.08
CA ARG A 134 20.24 4.86 16.89
C ARG A 134 21.25 4.71 15.75
N ALA A 135 22.54 4.81 16.06
CA ALA A 135 23.61 4.63 15.07
C ALA A 135 23.64 3.21 14.50
N LYS A 136 23.50 2.19 15.35
CA LYS A 136 23.43 0.77 14.93
C LYS A 136 22.23 0.50 14.02
N LEU A 137 21.06 1.06 14.37
CA LEU A 137 19.86 0.90 13.54
C LEU A 137 20.03 1.58 12.19
N SER A 138 20.56 2.80 12.15
CA SER A 138 20.87 3.54 10.91
C SER A 138 21.81 2.75 9.99
N GLU A 139 22.87 2.18 10.55
CA GLU A 139 23.81 1.33 9.82
C GLU A 139 23.13 0.09 9.25
N LEU A 140 22.29 -0.59 10.05
CA LEU A 140 21.51 -1.75 9.63
C LEU A 140 20.58 -1.41 8.46
N LEU A 141 19.80 -0.34 8.59
CA LEU A 141 18.84 0.10 7.56
C LEU A 141 19.57 0.46 6.25
N THR A 142 20.68 1.17 6.36
CA THR A 142 21.49 1.53 5.19
C THR A 142 22.05 0.28 4.50
N ARG A 143 22.61 -0.64 5.27
CA ARG A 143 23.23 -1.86 4.72
C ARG A 143 22.21 -2.80 4.07
N VAL A 144 21.02 -2.94 4.67
CA VAL A 144 20.02 -3.92 4.24
C VAL A 144 19.07 -3.35 3.19
N TYR A 145 18.47 -2.18 3.41
CA TYR A 145 17.35 -1.71 2.61
C TYR A 145 17.73 -0.73 1.49
N LYS A 146 18.83 0.00 1.64
CA LYS A 146 19.30 0.90 0.56
C LYS A 146 19.65 0.15 -0.73
N PRO A 147 20.34 -1.01 -0.71
CA PRO A 147 20.60 -1.80 -1.93
C PRO A 147 19.35 -2.35 -2.59
N LEU A 148 18.24 -2.48 -1.84
CA LEU A 148 16.94 -2.91 -2.34
C LEU A 148 16.09 -1.76 -2.91
N GLY A 149 16.68 -0.58 -3.11
CA GLY A 149 15.99 0.59 -3.66
C GLY A 149 15.09 1.33 -2.67
N ALA A 150 15.03 0.93 -1.41
CA ALA A 150 14.21 1.62 -0.40
C ALA A 150 14.91 2.89 0.10
N THR A 151 14.17 3.98 0.12
CA THR A 151 14.52 5.16 0.93
C THR A 151 14.04 4.92 2.36
N TRP A 152 14.82 5.30 3.37
CA TRP A 152 14.38 5.14 4.76
C TRP A 152 14.56 6.43 5.58
N HIS A 153 13.66 6.61 6.54
CA HIS A 153 13.66 7.72 7.49
C HIS A 153 13.43 7.19 8.91
N MET A 154 14.29 7.57 9.84
CA MET A 154 13.97 7.49 11.27
C MET A 154 13.25 8.76 11.66
N MET A 155 12.10 8.64 12.30
CA MET A 155 11.21 9.76 12.59
C MET A 155 10.54 9.64 13.96
N SER A 156 10.05 10.76 14.44
CA SER A 156 9.14 10.83 15.59
C SER A 156 7.94 11.69 15.24
N ALA A 157 6.77 11.08 15.15
CA ALA A 157 5.53 11.81 14.87
C ALA A 157 5.16 12.74 16.04
N THR A 158 5.55 12.41 17.28
CA THR A 158 5.28 13.21 18.49
C THR A 158 6.20 14.42 18.61
N GLU A 159 7.47 14.26 18.23
CA GLU A 159 8.47 15.33 18.28
C GLU A 159 8.61 16.11 16.97
N GLY A 160 7.86 15.72 15.92
CA GLY A 160 7.95 16.32 14.59
C GLY A 160 9.22 15.98 13.81
N GLU A 161 10.05 15.04 14.31
CA GLU A 161 11.32 14.71 13.68
C GLU A 161 11.11 14.05 12.30
N ASN A 162 11.77 14.60 11.27
CA ASN A 162 11.73 14.12 9.86
C ASN A 162 10.33 14.07 9.22
N ILE A 163 9.32 14.74 9.77
CA ILE A 163 7.99 14.83 9.17
C ILE A 163 8.03 15.64 7.87
N ASP A 164 8.77 16.76 7.84
CA ASP A 164 8.90 17.58 6.63
C ASP A 164 9.65 16.83 5.51
N ALA A 165 10.70 16.08 5.86
CA ALA A 165 11.41 15.26 4.88
C ALA A 165 10.49 14.17 4.28
N LEU A 166 9.59 13.59 5.07
CA LEU A 166 8.60 12.67 4.55
C LEU A 166 7.57 13.38 3.67
N ARG A 167 7.12 14.59 4.08
CA ARG A 167 6.19 15.41 3.28
C ARG A 167 6.73 15.69 1.88
N ASP A 168 8.02 16.04 1.77
CA ASP A 168 8.67 16.28 0.48
C ASP A 168 8.69 15.03 -0.40
N VAL A 169 8.93 13.86 0.19
CA VAL A 169 8.93 12.57 -0.53
C VAL A 169 7.53 12.17 -1.01
N LEU A 170 6.48 12.56 -0.27
CA LEU A 170 5.09 12.24 -0.61
C LEU A 170 4.48 13.22 -1.61
N ALA A 171 5.07 14.39 -1.79
CA ALA A 171 4.52 15.45 -2.62
C ALA A 171 4.26 14.99 -4.06
N GLY A 172 3.01 15.13 -4.52
CA GLY A 172 2.59 14.76 -5.88
C GLY A 172 2.56 13.26 -6.16
N GLN A 173 2.69 12.41 -5.13
CA GLN A 173 2.68 10.95 -5.26
C GLN A 173 1.41 10.35 -4.65
N PHE A 174 0.83 9.35 -5.32
CA PHE A 174 -0.24 8.55 -4.75
C PHE A 174 0.36 7.48 -3.83
N SER A 175 0.23 7.69 -2.52
CA SER A 175 0.96 6.94 -1.49
C SER A 175 0.02 6.15 -0.60
N VAL A 176 0.42 4.92 -0.22
CA VAL A 176 -0.30 4.09 0.74
C VAL A 176 0.56 3.82 1.95
N PHE A 177 -0.01 3.96 3.15
CA PHE A 177 0.64 3.66 4.41
C PHE A 177 0.34 2.22 4.84
N ALA A 178 1.37 1.41 4.99
CA ALA A 178 1.31 0.04 5.46
C ALA A 178 2.14 -0.16 6.73
N GLY A 179 1.65 -0.97 7.66
CA GLY A 179 2.36 -1.22 8.92
C GLY A 179 1.45 -1.87 9.95
N SER A 180 2.03 -2.48 10.98
CA SER A 180 1.29 -3.11 12.08
C SER A 180 0.44 -2.10 12.85
N SER A 181 -0.51 -2.60 13.64
CA SER A 181 -1.24 -1.73 14.58
C SER A 181 -0.29 -1.14 15.62
N GLY A 182 -0.51 0.11 16.02
CA GLY A 182 0.27 0.78 17.07
C GLY A 182 1.64 1.33 16.65
N VAL A 183 2.10 1.16 15.40
CA VAL A 183 3.38 1.74 14.93
C VAL A 183 3.32 3.25 14.71
N GLY A 184 2.12 3.86 14.75
CA GLY A 184 1.93 5.30 14.65
C GLY A 184 1.60 5.82 13.25
N LYS A 185 0.96 5.01 12.38
CA LYS A 185 0.52 5.47 11.05
C LYS A 185 -0.37 6.70 11.13
N SER A 186 -1.43 6.65 11.96
CA SER A 186 -2.34 7.79 12.14
C SER A 186 -1.62 9.00 12.74
N SER A 187 -0.68 8.79 13.66
CA SER A 187 0.11 9.89 14.23
C SER A 187 0.98 10.58 13.18
N ILE A 188 1.60 9.80 12.28
CA ILE A 188 2.38 10.36 11.16
C ILE A 188 1.46 11.13 10.20
N LEU A 189 0.31 10.55 9.83
CA LEU A 189 -0.65 11.22 8.94
C LEU A 189 -1.18 12.52 9.54
N ASN A 190 -1.50 12.54 10.85
CA ASN A 190 -1.92 13.76 11.55
C ASN A 190 -0.78 14.79 11.67
N ALA A 191 0.47 14.35 11.80
CA ALA A 191 1.62 15.26 11.81
C ALA A 191 1.91 15.86 10.41
N LEU A 192 1.64 15.10 9.34
CA LEU A 192 1.74 15.58 7.96
C LEU A 192 0.60 16.56 7.63
N HIS A 193 -0.61 16.25 8.10
CA HIS A 193 -1.85 16.97 7.81
C HIS A 193 -2.69 17.12 9.10
N PRO A 194 -2.42 18.13 9.93
CA PRO A 194 -3.11 18.31 11.23
C PRO A 194 -4.63 18.46 11.12
N GLU A 195 -5.12 18.83 9.92
CA GLU A 195 -6.55 18.98 9.62
C GLU A 195 -7.29 17.62 9.48
N PHE A 196 -6.60 16.48 9.39
CA PHE A 196 -7.24 15.19 9.09
C PHE A 196 -7.67 14.44 10.34
N ASP A 197 -7.43 14.75 11.54
CA ASP A 197 -7.86 14.07 12.77
C ASP A 197 -8.14 12.55 12.58
N ILE A 198 -7.16 11.83 12.05
CA ILE A 198 -7.25 10.38 11.78
C ILE A 198 -7.06 9.62 13.09
N ARG A 199 -8.00 8.75 13.47
CA ARG A 199 -7.97 7.93 14.68
C ARG A 199 -7.42 6.53 14.42
#